data_c7e2815758ce626afac46619aa2b2432
#
_entry.id   c7e2815758ce626afac46619aa2b2432
#
_cell.length_a   1.000
_cell.length_b   1.000
_cell.length_c   1.000
_cell.angle_alpha   90.00
_cell.angle_beta   90.00
_cell.angle_gamma   90.00
#
_symmetry.space_group_name_H-M   'P 1'
#
loop_
_entity.id
_entity.type
_entity.pdbx_description
1 polymer ?
#
loop_
_entity_poly.entity_id
_entity_poly.type
_entity_poly.pdbx_seq_one_letter_code
_entity_poly.pdbx_strand_id
1 'polypeptide(L)'
;MKKIVIILASMLALVAMTSCEDLLEEKNYGNPTVESMMSAEENVVLLVGQAYADTKWLHDHWGYWGVASLTSDECVCPVRMPGEHWKDNYYWTRLNNHNWNWMGDAFKNIWNTTISGAVLCNKLLATLADAKESMKAEVYAQYVGELEVLRSYYYYMLFDCFGRIPYLEEFVDKTEPLMEPEQVWSHLVNCLERNAPNMAVVTDANRAANYGRVTQGFAYALLARLYLNAESFGCTPENIGLANNKDFREDFVSIQSPADFYTNAVKCCDKVINAGSYSIEDDWFANFKIDNSASKENIFVIVENGNGEFDLRYIGSMSNKLRVPILTLHYSHQSVYSMVEKPWNGFAARPGFMERYNEKDLRGPGPIPPAAPEPPARPAKMTDAELAEYNKKLEAEYHGPLKEYAKTVQGYGTQSAKQWGWFIGPVFDKNGEIILDENKIGSICRIEIASLEAANWYDGARCTKYEVDKAGQYQYAENDFVLMRYADVLWMKEEAILRGGAGTSGFNTPDFQKMLTRTMAYEQNPKEAFAAAYPGVVTLQLEDILDERGREFAWECVRRRDLIRFGKFADSDYVDYVTAKQKFREWFPIPYSVLEKSKINEETGERYWKQNEGYDDIP
;
A
#
# COMPACT_ATOMS: atom_id res chain seq x y z
N MET A 1 29.76 -77.90 -32.10
CA MET A 1 30.00 -76.50 -32.51
C MET A 1 28.72 -75.65 -32.62
N LYS A 2 27.63 -76.06 -33.24
CA LYS A 2 26.41 -75.27 -33.39
C LYS A 2 25.69 -74.90 -32.05
N LYS A 3 25.74 -75.71 -30.99
CA LYS A 3 25.14 -75.48 -29.72
C LYS A 3 25.91 -74.44 -28.85
N ILE A 4 27.25 -74.38 -29.02
CA ILE A 4 28.07 -73.39 -28.30
C ILE A 4 27.93 -71.99 -28.91
N VAL A 5 27.76 -71.86 -30.20
CA VAL A 5 27.53 -70.61 -30.90
C VAL A 5 26.17 -69.98 -30.51
N ILE A 6 25.13 -70.80 -30.29
CA ILE A 6 23.79 -70.33 -29.89
C ILE A 6 23.85 -69.87 -28.44
N ILE A 7 24.60 -70.51 -27.54
CA ILE A 7 24.72 -70.08 -26.15
C ILE A 7 25.56 -68.78 -26.04
N LEU A 8 26.60 -68.63 -26.83
CA LEU A 8 27.36 -67.36 -26.90
C LEU A 8 26.55 -66.22 -27.52
N ALA A 9 25.71 -66.50 -28.54
CA ALA A 9 24.84 -65.47 -29.12
C ALA A 9 23.72 -65.04 -28.16
N SER A 10 23.18 -65.95 -27.35
CA SER A 10 22.16 -65.64 -26.35
C SER A 10 22.75 -64.87 -25.11
N MET A 11 24.02 -65.17 -24.71
CA MET A 11 24.72 -64.40 -23.69
C MET A 11 25.10 -63.00 -24.17
N LEU A 12 25.52 -62.82 -25.42
CA LEU A 12 25.73 -61.48 -26.00
C LEU A 12 24.45 -60.66 -26.13
N ALA A 13 23.31 -61.31 -26.43
CA ALA A 13 22.02 -60.62 -26.48
C ALA A 13 21.50 -60.20 -25.09
N LEU A 14 21.80 -60.98 -24.02
CA LEU A 14 21.45 -60.60 -22.65
C LEU A 14 22.34 -59.47 -22.12
N VAL A 15 23.62 -59.41 -22.48
CA VAL A 15 24.49 -58.31 -22.08
C VAL A 15 24.19 -57.01 -22.85
N ALA A 16 23.65 -57.11 -24.07
CA ALA A 16 23.19 -55.96 -24.83
C ALA A 16 21.85 -55.35 -24.30
N MET A 17 21.06 -56.13 -23.55
CA MET A 17 19.80 -55.60 -22.96
C MET A 17 20.00 -54.91 -21.60
N THR A 18 21.11 -55.14 -20.91
CA THR A 18 21.42 -54.44 -19.63
C THR A 18 22.26 -53.19 -19.84
N SER A 19 22.68 -52.87 -21.05
CA SER A 19 23.52 -51.72 -21.38
C SER A 19 22.73 -50.55 -22.00
N CYS A 20 21.41 -50.68 -22.15
CA CYS A 20 20.61 -49.66 -22.83
C CYS A 20 19.82 -48.73 -21.89
N GLU A 21 19.87 -48.92 -20.55
CA GLU A 21 19.22 -47.97 -19.64
C GLU A 21 20.03 -46.66 -19.54
N ASP A 22 21.35 -46.71 -19.52
CA ASP A 22 22.21 -45.52 -19.49
C ASP A 22 22.28 -44.74 -20.84
N LEU A 23 21.82 -45.33 -21.93
CA LEU A 23 21.78 -44.68 -23.26
C LEU A 23 20.45 -44.01 -23.58
N LEU A 24 19.43 -44.23 -22.76
CA LEU A 24 18.10 -43.61 -22.87
C LEU A 24 17.89 -42.52 -21.82
N GLU A 25 18.82 -42.30 -20.92
CA GLU A 25 18.83 -41.05 -20.14
C GLU A 25 19.16 -39.92 -21.09
N GLU A 26 18.15 -39.12 -21.39
CA GLU A 26 18.28 -37.87 -22.12
C GLU A 26 19.15 -36.91 -21.26
N LYS A 27 20.47 -36.97 -21.48
CA LYS A 27 21.39 -35.97 -20.88
C LYS A 27 21.12 -34.66 -21.57
N ASN A 28 20.22 -33.91 -20.99
CA ASN A 28 19.85 -32.57 -21.44
C ASN A 28 21.01 -31.60 -21.14
N TYR A 29 21.98 -31.53 -22.07
CA TYR A 29 23.16 -30.67 -21.94
C TYR A 29 22.85 -29.16 -22.14
N GLY A 30 21.60 -28.81 -22.43
CA GLY A 30 21.20 -27.43 -22.77
C GLY A 30 20.22 -26.77 -21.81
N ASN A 31 19.41 -27.53 -21.07
CA ASN A 31 18.48 -26.98 -20.08
C ASN A 31 18.64 -27.72 -18.75
N PRO A 32 19.07 -27.06 -17.67
CA PRO A 32 19.12 -27.69 -16.37
C PRO A 32 17.72 -28.18 -15.95
N THR A 33 17.61 -29.35 -15.33
CA THR A 33 16.35 -29.83 -14.75
C THR A 33 15.95 -28.95 -13.55
N VAL A 34 14.66 -28.90 -13.22
CA VAL A 34 14.17 -28.15 -12.06
C VAL A 34 14.92 -28.59 -10.79
N GLU A 35 15.12 -29.90 -10.59
CA GLU A 35 15.84 -30.43 -9.44
C GLU A 35 17.30 -29.93 -9.40
N SER A 36 17.99 -29.91 -10.54
CA SER A 36 19.39 -29.43 -10.61
C SER A 36 19.47 -27.92 -10.35
N MET A 37 18.48 -27.16 -10.77
CA MET A 37 18.41 -25.72 -10.48
C MET A 37 18.11 -25.45 -9.01
N MET A 38 17.18 -26.21 -8.40
CA MET A 38 16.77 -26.00 -7.01
C MET A 38 17.78 -26.52 -5.98
N SER A 39 18.80 -27.24 -6.39
CA SER A 39 19.90 -27.64 -5.51
C SER A 39 20.78 -26.46 -5.05
N ALA A 40 20.74 -25.33 -5.76
CA ALA A 40 21.45 -24.11 -5.44
C ALA A 40 20.45 -23.06 -4.90
N GLU A 41 20.68 -22.57 -3.68
CA GLU A 41 19.77 -21.66 -2.98
C GLU A 41 19.55 -20.32 -3.73
N GLU A 42 20.59 -19.81 -4.42
CA GLU A 42 20.49 -18.62 -5.26
C GLU A 42 19.43 -18.75 -6.37
N ASN A 43 19.24 -19.94 -6.92
CA ASN A 43 18.21 -20.19 -7.94
C ASN A 43 16.82 -20.25 -7.31
N VAL A 44 16.70 -20.76 -6.08
CA VAL A 44 15.43 -20.74 -5.33
C VAL A 44 15.02 -19.30 -5.04
N VAL A 45 15.95 -18.44 -4.63
CA VAL A 45 15.70 -17.00 -4.44
C VAL A 45 15.13 -16.36 -5.70
N LEU A 46 15.73 -16.62 -6.87
CA LEU A 46 15.27 -16.08 -8.15
C LEU A 46 13.89 -16.58 -8.52
N LEU A 47 13.61 -17.86 -8.24
CA LEU A 47 12.28 -18.45 -8.49
C LEU A 47 11.22 -17.79 -7.62
N VAL A 48 11.44 -17.71 -6.31
CA VAL A 48 10.51 -17.11 -5.35
C VAL A 48 10.34 -15.60 -5.59
N GLY A 49 11.41 -14.91 -5.99
CA GLY A 49 11.39 -13.49 -6.34
C GLY A 49 10.34 -13.12 -7.40
N GLN A 50 10.00 -14.06 -8.30
CA GLN A 50 8.96 -13.83 -9.31
C GLN A 50 7.59 -13.55 -8.68
N ALA A 51 7.29 -14.15 -7.52
CA ALA A 51 6.03 -13.99 -6.84
C ALA A 51 5.78 -12.56 -6.33
N TYR A 52 6.82 -11.76 -6.15
CA TYR A 52 6.70 -10.38 -5.67
C TYR A 52 6.34 -9.37 -6.77
N ALA A 53 6.45 -9.73 -8.02
CA ALA A 53 6.32 -8.79 -9.11
C ALA A 53 4.92 -8.15 -9.20
N ASP A 54 3.88 -8.90 -8.94
CA ASP A 54 2.51 -8.41 -9.01
C ASP A 54 2.17 -7.43 -7.87
N THR A 55 2.96 -7.37 -6.79
CA THR A 55 2.78 -6.39 -5.70
C THR A 55 2.90 -4.95 -6.22
N LYS A 56 3.77 -4.69 -7.19
CA LYS A 56 3.96 -3.35 -7.78
C LYS A 56 2.70 -2.80 -8.44
N TRP A 57 1.94 -3.65 -9.12
CA TRP A 57 0.70 -3.25 -9.79
C TRP A 57 -0.42 -2.90 -8.81
N LEU A 58 -0.45 -3.53 -7.65
CA LEU A 58 -1.45 -3.27 -6.65
C LEU A 58 -1.33 -1.86 -6.07
N HIS A 59 -0.13 -1.31 -6.06
CA HIS A 59 0.17 -0.01 -5.46
C HIS A 59 0.24 1.14 -6.47
N ASP A 60 -0.44 0.99 -7.60
CA ASP A 60 -0.70 2.04 -8.59
C ASP A 60 -2.03 2.76 -8.32
N HIS A 61 -2.21 3.95 -8.93
CA HIS A 61 -3.48 4.70 -8.82
C HIS A 61 -4.66 4.00 -9.50
N TRP A 62 -4.41 3.13 -10.49
CA TRP A 62 -5.39 2.21 -11.09
C TRP A 62 -5.45 0.85 -10.39
N GLY A 63 -4.88 0.75 -9.19
CA GLY A 63 -4.84 -0.43 -8.36
C GLY A 63 -5.36 -0.20 -6.94
N TYR A 64 -4.85 -0.99 -6.00
CA TYR A 64 -5.29 -0.96 -4.60
C TYR A 64 -5.02 0.39 -3.93
N TRP A 65 -3.82 0.98 -4.12
CA TRP A 65 -3.50 2.29 -3.55
C TRP A 65 -4.52 3.36 -3.97
N GLY A 66 -4.84 3.42 -5.27
CA GLY A 66 -5.79 4.41 -5.77
C GLY A 66 -7.17 4.28 -5.14
N VAL A 67 -7.72 3.06 -5.08
CA VAL A 67 -9.05 2.89 -4.47
C VAL A 67 -9.03 3.03 -2.95
N ALA A 68 -7.98 2.55 -2.27
CA ALA A 68 -7.86 2.69 -0.82
C ALA A 68 -7.77 4.16 -0.39
N SER A 69 -6.96 4.96 -1.11
CA SER A 69 -6.79 6.39 -0.79
C SER A 69 -7.99 7.24 -1.21
N LEU A 70 -8.52 7.06 -2.44
CA LEU A 70 -9.60 7.90 -2.96
C LEU A 70 -10.95 7.65 -2.30
N THR A 71 -11.19 6.45 -1.79
CA THR A 71 -12.44 6.15 -1.07
C THR A 71 -12.38 6.47 0.42
N SER A 72 -11.21 6.84 0.94
CA SER A 72 -11.03 7.30 2.32
C SER A 72 -11.19 8.81 2.44
N ASP A 73 -10.95 9.36 3.63
CA ASP A 73 -10.98 10.80 3.91
C ASP A 73 -9.67 11.51 3.58
N GLU A 74 -8.62 10.80 3.15
CA GLU A 74 -7.27 11.36 2.99
C GLU A 74 -6.97 11.91 1.59
N CYS A 75 -7.71 11.50 0.55
CA CYS A 75 -7.35 11.77 -0.83
C CYS A 75 -8.54 12.10 -1.73
N VAL A 76 -8.35 13.04 -2.65
CA VAL A 76 -9.27 13.31 -3.74
C VAL A 76 -8.53 13.42 -5.09
N CYS A 77 -9.25 13.19 -6.18
CA CYS A 77 -8.80 13.50 -7.54
C CYS A 77 -9.93 14.26 -8.26
N PRO A 78 -9.97 15.60 -8.15
CA PRO A 78 -11.01 16.39 -8.78
C PRO A 78 -10.71 16.63 -10.27
N VAL A 79 -11.74 16.95 -11.03
CA VAL A 79 -11.59 17.44 -12.41
C VAL A 79 -10.95 18.82 -12.39
N ARG A 80 -9.80 18.98 -13.02
CA ARG A 80 -9.03 20.22 -13.04
C ARG A 80 -9.44 21.12 -14.21
N MET A 81 -9.82 22.35 -13.90
CA MET A 81 -10.28 23.35 -14.87
C MET A 81 -9.28 24.50 -15.02
N PRO A 82 -9.12 25.09 -16.22
CA PRO A 82 -9.71 24.69 -17.49
C PRO A 82 -9.08 23.42 -18.07
N GLY A 83 -9.75 22.80 -19.05
CA GLY A 83 -9.21 21.65 -19.79
C GLY A 83 -9.70 20.30 -19.35
N GLU A 84 -10.55 20.21 -18.31
CA GLU A 84 -11.18 18.97 -17.81
C GLU A 84 -10.17 17.83 -17.56
N HIS A 85 -8.96 18.15 -17.08
CA HIS A 85 -7.95 17.13 -16.75
C HIS A 85 -8.45 16.24 -15.60
N TRP A 86 -8.12 14.97 -15.64
CA TRP A 86 -8.57 13.94 -14.68
C TRP A 86 -10.10 13.72 -14.67
N LYS A 87 -10.78 14.09 -15.72
CA LYS A 87 -12.23 13.83 -15.83
C LYS A 87 -12.51 12.35 -15.95
N ASP A 88 -11.80 11.60 -16.79
CA ASP A 88 -11.90 10.15 -16.97
C ASP A 88 -13.33 9.63 -16.83
N ASN A 89 -14.27 10.27 -17.52
CA ASN A 89 -15.69 10.00 -17.39
C ASN A 89 -16.19 10.06 -15.92
N TYR A 90 -15.65 10.98 -15.12
CA TYR A 90 -15.92 11.13 -13.67
C TYR A 90 -15.60 9.89 -12.82
N TYR A 91 -14.69 9.03 -13.28
CA TYR A 91 -14.31 7.83 -12.56
C TYR A 91 -13.76 8.14 -11.17
N TRP A 92 -12.79 9.05 -11.07
CA TRP A 92 -12.17 9.47 -9.81
C TRP A 92 -13.16 10.15 -8.88
N THR A 93 -13.99 11.03 -9.42
CA THR A 93 -15.04 11.72 -8.67
C THR A 93 -16.04 10.71 -8.06
N ARG A 94 -16.39 9.64 -8.79
CA ARG A 94 -17.26 8.59 -8.26
C ARG A 94 -16.61 7.79 -7.14
N LEU A 95 -15.30 7.58 -7.16
CA LEU A 95 -14.59 6.99 -6.01
C LEU A 95 -14.66 7.92 -4.80
N ASN A 96 -14.43 9.21 -5.00
CA ASN A 96 -14.41 10.19 -3.90
C ASN A 96 -15.78 10.39 -3.23
N ASN A 97 -16.88 10.31 -3.95
CA ASN A 97 -18.23 10.51 -3.41
C ASN A 97 -18.97 9.20 -3.11
N HIS A 98 -18.27 8.07 -3.14
CA HIS A 98 -18.82 6.72 -2.92
C HIS A 98 -19.97 6.36 -3.88
N ASN A 99 -19.88 6.74 -5.14
CA ASN A 99 -20.87 6.45 -6.17
C ASN A 99 -20.29 5.59 -7.32
N TRP A 100 -19.46 4.63 -7.00
CA TRP A 100 -18.91 3.67 -7.95
C TRP A 100 -19.87 2.55 -8.29
N ASN A 101 -19.60 1.89 -9.39
CA ASN A 101 -20.30 0.67 -9.85
C ASN A 101 -19.27 -0.39 -10.29
N TRP A 102 -19.75 -1.54 -10.71
CA TRP A 102 -18.95 -2.72 -11.11
C TRP A 102 -18.12 -2.53 -12.41
N MET A 103 -18.24 -1.41 -13.10
CA MET A 103 -17.47 -1.10 -14.33
C MET A 103 -16.12 -0.41 -14.07
N GLY A 104 -15.71 -0.25 -12.81
CA GLY A 104 -14.46 0.43 -12.47
C GLY A 104 -13.21 -0.38 -12.88
N ASP A 105 -12.33 0.22 -13.69
CA ASP A 105 -11.11 -0.44 -14.15
C ASP A 105 -10.16 -0.84 -13.02
N ALA A 106 -10.04 -0.03 -11.96
CA ALA A 106 -9.19 -0.37 -10.82
C ALA A 106 -9.69 -1.61 -10.08
N PHE A 107 -11.01 -1.83 -9.96
CA PHE A 107 -11.54 -3.05 -9.34
C PHE A 107 -11.14 -4.30 -10.12
N LYS A 108 -11.24 -4.24 -11.45
CA LYS A 108 -10.78 -5.30 -12.34
C LYS A 108 -9.26 -5.53 -12.22
N ASN A 109 -8.48 -4.46 -12.17
CA ASN A 109 -7.03 -4.56 -12.04
C ASN A 109 -6.64 -5.21 -10.71
N ILE A 110 -7.25 -4.80 -9.59
CA ILE A 110 -7.02 -5.40 -8.28
C ILE A 110 -7.36 -6.89 -8.32
N TRP A 111 -8.57 -7.24 -8.80
CA TRP A 111 -8.99 -8.64 -8.86
C TRP A 111 -8.02 -9.51 -9.66
N ASN A 112 -7.71 -9.10 -10.89
CA ASN A 112 -6.86 -9.88 -11.77
C ASN A 112 -5.44 -10.01 -11.20
N THR A 113 -4.85 -8.93 -10.70
CA THR A 113 -3.48 -8.93 -10.20
C THR A 113 -3.34 -9.76 -8.92
N THR A 114 -4.29 -9.64 -7.99
CA THR A 114 -4.25 -10.43 -6.75
C THR A 114 -4.43 -11.92 -7.00
N ILE A 115 -5.37 -12.29 -7.87
CA ILE A 115 -5.56 -13.70 -8.27
C ILE A 115 -4.32 -14.22 -9.02
N SER A 116 -3.76 -13.43 -9.92
CA SER A 116 -2.53 -13.81 -10.65
C SER A 116 -1.38 -14.08 -9.70
N GLY A 117 -1.14 -13.16 -8.74
CA GLY A 117 -0.10 -13.33 -7.73
C GLY A 117 -0.32 -14.56 -6.84
N ALA A 118 -1.56 -14.80 -6.38
CA ALA A 118 -1.90 -15.97 -5.56
C ALA A 118 -1.71 -17.28 -6.34
N VAL A 119 -2.17 -17.34 -7.59
CA VAL A 119 -1.98 -18.51 -8.47
C VAL A 119 -0.51 -18.75 -8.77
N LEU A 120 0.28 -17.69 -8.97
CA LEU A 120 1.73 -17.83 -9.15
C LEU A 120 2.38 -18.41 -7.89
N CYS A 121 2.02 -17.94 -6.69
CA CYS A 121 2.49 -18.56 -5.44
C CYS A 121 2.16 -20.06 -5.38
N ASN A 122 0.92 -20.45 -5.71
CA ASN A 122 0.53 -21.86 -5.75
C ASN A 122 1.37 -22.68 -6.75
N LYS A 123 1.62 -22.13 -7.95
CA LYS A 123 2.48 -22.77 -8.96
C LYS A 123 3.91 -22.95 -8.44
N LEU A 124 4.47 -21.93 -7.81
CA LEU A 124 5.84 -22.01 -7.27
C LEU A 124 5.92 -22.97 -6.06
N LEU A 125 4.88 -23.03 -5.22
CA LEU A 125 4.78 -24.03 -4.15
C LEU A 125 4.77 -25.46 -4.69
N ALA A 126 4.03 -25.73 -5.77
CA ALA A 126 4.04 -27.02 -6.45
C ALA A 126 5.44 -27.35 -7.01
N THR A 127 6.09 -26.38 -7.66
CA THR A 127 7.46 -26.54 -8.18
C THR A 127 8.47 -26.85 -7.06
N LEU A 128 8.37 -26.18 -5.90
CA LEU A 128 9.22 -26.48 -4.75
C LEU A 128 8.92 -27.87 -4.17
N ALA A 129 7.65 -28.30 -4.16
CA ALA A 129 7.27 -29.62 -3.68
C ALA A 129 7.89 -30.73 -4.52
N ASP A 130 7.92 -30.57 -5.85
CA ASP A 130 8.56 -31.51 -6.77
C ASP A 130 10.09 -31.58 -6.55
N ALA A 131 10.71 -30.46 -6.17
CA ALA A 131 12.15 -30.38 -5.94
C ALA A 131 12.56 -30.65 -4.47
N LYS A 132 11.65 -30.99 -3.58
CA LYS A 132 11.88 -31.08 -2.12
C LYS A 132 13.09 -31.94 -1.75
N GLU A 133 13.24 -33.11 -2.36
CA GLU A 133 14.31 -34.05 -2.04
C GLU A 133 15.70 -33.56 -2.47
N SER A 134 15.77 -32.58 -3.38
CA SER A 134 17.04 -31.95 -3.84
C SER A 134 17.44 -30.74 -3.01
N MET A 135 16.59 -30.29 -2.08
CA MET A 135 16.80 -29.10 -1.25
C MET A 135 17.16 -29.49 0.18
N LYS A 136 17.86 -28.58 0.89
CA LYS A 136 18.01 -28.68 2.33
C LYS A 136 16.65 -28.43 2.99
N ALA A 137 16.32 -29.22 4.02
CA ALA A 137 15.00 -29.16 4.68
C ALA A 137 14.66 -27.77 5.21
N GLU A 138 15.64 -27.07 5.78
CA GLU A 138 15.46 -25.72 6.34
C GLU A 138 15.19 -24.69 5.24
N VAL A 139 15.91 -24.79 4.11
CA VAL A 139 15.74 -23.93 2.93
C VAL A 139 14.38 -24.14 2.32
N TYR A 140 13.97 -25.40 2.14
CA TYR A 140 12.63 -25.75 1.66
C TYR A 140 11.54 -25.14 2.55
N ALA A 141 11.60 -25.38 3.87
CA ALA A 141 10.61 -24.87 4.82
C ALA A 141 10.52 -23.34 4.82
N GLN A 142 11.65 -22.65 4.73
CA GLN A 142 11.72 -21.19 4.67
C GLN A 142 10.97 -20.64 3.43
N TYR A 143 11.27 -21.16 2.24
CA TYR A 143 10.68 -20.61 1.01
C TYR A 143 9.22 -21.04 0.81
N VAL A 144 8.84 -22.21 1.31
CA VAL A 144 7.42 -22.59 1.38
C VAL A 144 6.65 -21.62 2.28
N GLY A 145 7.15 -21.34 3.48
CA GLY A 145 6.55 -20.37 4.39
C GLY A 145 6.45 -18.98 3.77
N GLU A 146 7.51 -18.52 3.08
CA GLU A 146 7.52 -17.23 2.40
C GLU A 146 6.44 -17.14 1.30
N LEU A 147 6.32 -18.15 0.44
CA LEU A 147 5.31 -18.17 -0.61
C LEU A 147 3.88 -18.28 -0.06
N GLU A 148 3.66 -19.07 1.01
CA GLU A 148 2.35 -19.16 1.66
C GLU A 148 1.94 -17.83 2.31
N VAL A 149 2.87 -17.12 2.94
CA VAL A 149 2.60 -15.79 3.53
C VAL A 149 2.37 -14.73 2.45
N LEU A 150 3.15 -14.76 1.36
CA LEU A 150 2.95 -13.85 0.23
C LEU A 150 1.62 -14.12 -0.48
N ARG A 151 1.23 -15.39 -0.68
CA ARG A 151 -0.10 -15.78 -1.16
C ARG A 151 -1.20 -15.24 -0.25
N SER A 152 -1.03 -15.36 1.06
CA SER A 152 -1.98 -14.82 2.04
C SER A 152 -2.10 -13.30 1.95
N TYR A 153 -1.02 -12.59 1.62
CA TYR A 153 -1.05 -11.16 1.39
C TYR A 153 -1.88 -10.78 0.14
N TYR A 154 -1.71 -11.51 -0.98
CA TYR A 154 -2.53 -11.30 -2.16
C TYR A 154 -4.02 -11.55 -1.87
N TYR A 155 -4.33 -12.63 -1.19
CA TYR A 155 -5.72 -12.91 -0.79
C TYR A 155 -6.25 -11.90 0.22
N TYR A 156 -5.43 -11.41 1.16
CA TYR A 156 -5.83 -10.35 2.07
C TYR A 156 -6.27 -9.09 1.32
N MET A 157 -5.51 -8.66 0.32
CA MET A 157 -5.85 -7.46 -0.46
C MET A 157 -7.12 -7.65 -1.28
N LEU A 158 -7.29 -8.82 -1.89
CA LEU A 158 -8.52 -9.18 -2.59
C LEU A 158 -9.71 -9.20 -1.62
N PHE A 159 -9.55 -9.82 -0.49
CA PHE A 159 -10.52 -9.93 0.59
C PHE A 159 -10.90 -8.55 1.16
N ASP A 160 -9.90 -7.70 1.45
CA ASP A 160 -10.12 -6.34 1.93
C ASP A 160 -11.00 -5.52 0.98
N CYS A 161 -10.87 -5.74 -0.33
CA CYS A 161 -11.64 -5.04 -1.35
C CYS A 161 -13.04 -5.62 -1.55
N PHE A 162 -13.17 -6.95 -1.66
CA PHE A 162 -14.38 -7.58 -2.20
C PHE A 162 -15.15 -8.43 -1.20
N GLY A 163 -14.61 -8.72 -0.02
CA GLY A 163 -15.23 -9.56 1.01
C GLY A 163 -15.29 -11.01 0.58
N ARG A 164 -16.20 -11.36 -0.35
CA ARG A 164 -16.32 -12.72 -0.90
C ARG A 164 -15.35 -12.92 -2.05
N ILE A 165 -14.54 -13.96 -1.98
CA ILE A 165 -13.49 -14.23 -2.97
C ILE A 165 -13.37 -15.74 -3.25
N PRO A 166 -12.87 -16.16 -4.43
CA PRO A 166 -12.43 -17.53 -4.64
C PRO A 166 -11.11 -17.73 -3.87
N TYR A 167 -11.01 -18.80 -3.09
CA TYR A 167 -9.81 -19.10 -2.30
C TYR A 167 -9.28 -20.49 -2.65
N LEU A 168 -8.03 -20.57 -3.09
CA LEU A 168 -7.34 -21.80 -3.48
C LEU A 168 -5.94 -21.85 -2.91
N GLU A 169 -5.56 -22.97 -2.30
CA GLU A 169 -4.20 -23.21 -1.78
C GLU A 169 -3.35 -24.10 -2.70
N GLU A 170 -3.93 -24.62 -3.76
CA GLU A 170 -3.29 -25.55 -4.70
C GLU A 170 -3.25 -24.98 -6.13
N PHE A 171 -2.27 -25.41 -6.92
CA PHE A 171 -2.19 -25.08 -8.33
C PHE A 171 -3.01 -26.10 -9.14
N VAL A 172 -4.29 -25.82 -9.29
CA VAL A 172 -5.26 -26.68 -9.99
C VAL A 172 -6.16 -25.86 -10.90
N ASP A 173 -6.59 -26.44 -12.01
CA ASP A 173 -7.60 -25.82 -12.88
C ASP A 173 -9.01 -26.11 -12.33
N LYS A 174 -9.40 -25.35 -11.32
CA LYS A 174 -10.69 -25.48 -10.65
C LYS A 174 -11.30 -24.11 -10.40
N THR A 175 -12.60 -23.99 -10.66
CA THR A 175 -13.36 -22.81 -10.25
C THR A 175 -14.05 -23.11 -8.93
N GLU A 176 -13.66 -22.41 -7.88
CA GLU A 176 -14.30 -22.50 -6.58
C GLU A 176 -15.44 -21.48 -6.43
N PRO A 177 -16.47 -21.78 -5.63
CA PRO A 177 -17.44 -20.79 -5.21
C PRO A 177 -16.74 -19.61 -4.52
N LEU A 178 -17.42 -18.46 -4.47
CA LEU A 178 -16.96 -17.36 -3.62
C LEU A 178 -17.12 -17.80 -2.15
N MET A 179 -16.03 -17.72 -1.42
CA MET A 179 -15.99 -18.01 0.01
C MET A 179 -16.47 -16.80 0.80
N GLU A 180 -17.27 -17.01 1.84
CA GLU A 180 -17.78 -15.95 2.69
C GLU A 180 -16.65 -15.29 3.51
N PRO A 181 -16.79 -14.01 3.91
CA PRO A 181 -15.72 -13.24 4.53
C PRO A 181 -15.08 -13.89 5.77
N GLU A 182 -15.88 -14.45 6.66
CA GLU A 182 -15.39 -15.10 7.89
C GLU A 182 -14.62 -16.40 7.61
N GLN A 183 -14.95 -17.08 6.53
CA GLN A 183 -14.21 -18.28 6.09
C GLN A 183 -12.87 -17.88 5.49
N VAL A 184 -12.84 -16.85 4.62
CA VAL A 184 -11.58 -16.30 4.08
C VAL A 184 -10.68 -15.85 5.21
N TRP A 185 -11.21 -15.08 6.15
CA TRP A 185 -10.47 -14.64 7.34
C TRP A 185 -9.85 -15.81 8.09
N SER A 186 -10.64 -16.87 8.34
CA SER A 186 -10.18 -18.06 9.05
C SER A 186 -9.04 -18.77 8.33
N HIS A 187 -9.12 -18.92 7.01
CA HIS A 187 -8.04 -19.51 6.20
C HIS A 187 -6.76 -18.68 6.25
N LEU A 188 -6.87 -17.35 6.12
CA LEU A 188 -5.73 -16.46 6.18
C LEU A 188 -5.04 -16.50 7.55
N VAL A 189 -5.82 -16.43 8.64
CA VAL A 189 -5.28 -16.52 9.99
C VAL A 189 -4.56 -17.85 10.21
N ASN A 190 -5.18 -18.97 9.86
CA ASN A 190 -4.57 -20.29 10.02
C ASN A 190 -3.27 -20.43 9.22
N CYS A 191 -3.23 -19.95 7.98
CA CYS A 191 -2.04 -19.99 7.15
C CYS A 191 -0.89 -19.17 7.77
N LEU A 192 -1.19 -17.96 8.22
CA LEU A 192 -0.20 -17.07 8.81
C LEU A 192 0.30 -17.58 10.18
N GLU A 193 -0.60 -18.07 11.05
CA GLU A 193 -0.21 -18.63 12.36
C GLU A 193 0.72 -19.85 12.22
N ARG A 194 0.44 -20.71 11.23
CA ARG A 194 1.27 -21.88 10.94
C ARG A 194 2.67 -21.51 10.45
N ASN A 195 2.77 -20.50 9.62
CA ASN A 195 4.02 -20.17 8.93
C ASN A 195 4.88 -19.12 9.66
N ALA A 196 4.29 -18.14 10.32
CA ALA A 196 5.01 -17.05 10.96
C ALA A 196 6.16 -17.51 11.90
N PRO A 197 6.00 -18.54 12.75
CA PRO A 197 7.06 -18.98 13.64
C PRO A 197 8.34 -19.46 12.90
N ASN A 198 8.18 -19.96 11.69
CA ASN A 198 9.26 -20.57 10.90
C ASN A 198 9.92 -19.63 9.91
N MET A 199 9.43 -18.38 9.81
CA MET A 199 9.96 -17.40 8.87
C MET A 199 11.22 -16.71 9.41
N ALA A 200 11.98 -16.09 8.50
CA ALA A 200 13.20 -15.37 8.83
C ALA A 200 12.92 -14.22 9.81
N VAL A 201 13.62 -14.23 10.94
CA VAL A 201 13.69 -13.09 11.86
C VAL A 201 14.73 -12.12 11.32
N VAL A 202 14.35 -10.87 11.13
CA VAL A 202 15.28 -9.83 10.65
C VAL A 202 16.24 -9.45 11.77
N THR A 203 17.53 -9.45 11.44
CA THR A 203 18.64 -9.00 12.30
C THR A 203 19.50 -8.03 11.51
N ASP A 204 20.39 -7.29 12.16
CA ASP A 204 21.31 -6.40 11.43
C ASP A 204 22.20 -7.18 10.43
N ALA A 205 22.52 -8.44 10.71
CA ALA A 205 23.35 -9.27 9.83
C ALA A 205 22.62 -9.73 8.55
N ASN A 206 21.30 -9.92 8.60
CA ASN A 206 20.54 -10.46 7.48
C ASN A 206 19.51 -9.48 6.90
N ARG A 207 19.46 -8.24 7.39
CA ARG A 207 18.48 -7.21 6.97
C ARG A 207 18.52 -6.98 5.46
N ALA A 208 19.70 -6.80 4.89
CA ALA A 208 19.86 -6.57 3.45
C ALA A 208 19.34 -7.74 2.61
N ALA A 209 19.57 -9.00 3.03
CA ALA A 209 19.10 -10.19 2.33
C ALA A 209 17.56 -10.41 2.44
N ASN A 210 16.93 -9.83 3.48
CA ASN A 210 15.49 -9.93 3.71
C ASN A 210 14.74 -8.63 3.35
N TYR A 211 15.42 -7.63 2.84
CA TYR A 211 14.81 -6.37 2.45
C TYR A 211 13.85 -6.59 1.27
N GLY A 212 12.65 -6.03 1.37
CA GLY A 212 11.57 -6.20 0.39
C GLY A 212 10.94 -7.60 0.37
N ARG A 213 11.31 -8.49 1.29
CA ARG A 213 10.73 -9.84 1.42
C ARG A 213 9.75 -9.91 2.59
N VAL A 214 8.77 -10.79 2.50
CA VAL A 214 7.91 -11.11 3.64
C VAL A 214 8.71 -11.90 4.67
N THR A 215 8.68 -11.45 5.91
CA THR A 215 9.47 -11.96 7.03
C THR A 215 8.56 -12.34 8.19
N GLN A 216 9.13 -12.88 9.27
CA GLN A 216 8.37 -13.16 10.49
C GLN A 216 7.67 -11.89 11.02
N GLY A 217 8.37 -10.75 11.03
CA GLY A 217 7.80 -9.46 11.44
C GLY A 217 6.59 -9.05 10.60
N PHE A 218 6.67 -9.22 9.27
CA PHE A 218 5.55 -8.97 8.39
C PHE A 218 4.38 -9.91 8.64
N ALA A 219 4.63 -11.21 8.78
CA ALA A 219 3.58 -12.21 8.99
C ALA A 219 2.78 -11.93 10.28
N TYR A 220 3.46 -11.64 11.40
CA TYR A 220 2.79 -11.27 12.64
C TYR A 220 2.10 -9.91 12.57
N ALA A 221 2.65 -8.93 11.87
CA ALA A 221 1.99 -7.63 11.69
C ALA A 221 0.72 -7.75 10.82
N LEU A 222 0.73 -8.59 9.78
CA LEU A 222 -0.46 -8.90 8.98
C LEU A 222 -1.52 -9.67 9.80
N LEU A 223 -1.09 -10.63 10.64
CA LEU A 223 -1.96 -11.31 11.60
C LEU A 223 -2.59 -10.31 12.58
N ALA A 224 -1.81 -9.39 13.15
CA ALA A 224 -2.34 -8.35 14.03
C ALA A 224 -3.42 -7.53 13.34
N ARG A 225 -3.20 -7.15 12.07
CA ARG A 225 -4.17 -6.42 11.25
C ARG A 225 -5.45 -7.23 10.99
N LEU A 226 -5.33 -8.53 10.69
CA LEU A 226 -6.49 -9.42 10.52
C LEU A 226 -7.29 -9.56 11.82
N TYR A 227 -6.63 -9.78 12.95
CA TYR A 227 -7.28 -9.90 14.23
C TYR A 227 -7.95 -8.60 14.68
N LEU A 228 -7.27 -7.46 14.54
CA LEU A 228 -7.81 -6.14 14.89
C LEU A 228 -9.07 -5.79 14.08
N ASN A 229 -9.15 -6.27 12.85
CA ASN A 229 -10.26 -6.00 11.94
C ASN A 229 -11.31 -7.13 11.87
N ALA A 230 -11.21 -8.18 12.69
CA ALA A 230 -12.08 -9.37 12.60
C ALA A 230 -13.57 -9.02 12.60
N GLU A 231 -14.03 -8.21 13.55
CA GLU A 231 -15.43 -7.80 13.65
C GLU A 231 -15.88 -6.97 12.42
N SER A 232 -15.01 -6.14 11.87
CA SER A 232 -15.31 -5.36 10.66
C SER A 232 -15.36 -6.21 9.39
N PHE A 233 -14.84 -7.42 9.44
CA PHE A 233 -15.00 -8.46 8.42
C PHE A 233 -16.23 -9.36 8.65
N GLY A 234 -17.01 -9.11 9.69
CA GLY A 234 -18.17 -9.91 10.03
C GLY A 234 -17.85 -11.17 10.84
N CYS A 235 -16.62 -11.29 11.35
CA CYS A 235 -16.22 -12.44 12.16
C CYS A 235 -16.83 -12.37 13.57
N THR A 236 -17.34 -13.51 14.03
CA THR A 236 -17.79 -13.73 15.41
C THR A 236 -17.18 -15.02 15.94
N PRO A 237 -17.13 -15.23 17.27
CA PRO A 237 -16.63 -16.49 17.82
C PRO A 237 -17.32 -17.74 17.27
N GLU A 238 -18.57 -17.62 16.83
CA GLU A 238 -19.39 -18.73 16.34
C GLU A 238 -19.15 -19.07 14.88
N ASN A 239 -18.74 -18.10 14.03
CA ASN A 239 -18.66 -18.30 12.57
C ASN A 239 -17.24 -18.52 12.03
N ILE A 240 -16.19 -18.38 12.85
CA ILE A 240 -14.78 -18.49 12.43
C ILE A 240 -14.24 -19.93 12.34
N GLY A 241 -15.02 -20.94 12.60
CA GLY A 241 -14.75 -22.36 12.39
C GLY A 241 -13.29 -22.82 12.56
N LEU A 242 -12.56 -22.84 11.44
CA LEU A 242 -11.17 -23.32 11.37
C LEU A 242 -10.19 -22.52 12.24
N ALA A 243 -10.42 -21.25 12.48
CA ALA A 243 -9.51 -20.40 13.25
C ALA A 243 -9.47 -20.74 14.75
N ASN A 244 -10.30 -21.66 15.23
CA ASN A 244 -10.25 -22.22 16.58
C ASN A 244 -9.60 -23.61 16.65
N ASN A 245 -9.03 -24.11 15.55
CA ASN A 245 -8.27 -25.36 15.56
C ASN A 245 -7.00 -25.21 16.42
N LYS A 246 -6.79 -26.15 17.36
CA LYS A 246 -5.77 -26.03 18.41
C LYS A 246 -4.42 -26.63 18.05
N ASP A 247 -4.27 -27.34 16.92
CA ASP A 247 -3.10 -28.16 16.64
C ASP A 247 -1.79 -27.37 16.42
N PHE A 248 -1.86 -26.05 16.20
CA PHE A 248 -0.70 -25.17 15.99
C PHE A 248 -0.86 -23.79 16.67
N ARG A 249 -1.72 -23.67 17.69
CA ARG A 249 -2.08 -22.38 18.31
C ARG A 249 -1.62 -22.26 19.78
N GLU A 250 -0.46 -22.79 20.12
CA GLU A 250 0.02 -22.75 21.51
C GLU A 250 0.16 -21.33 22.07
N ASP A 251 0.50 -20.38 21.20
CA ASP A 251 0.74 -18.98 21.58
C ASP A 251 -0.51 -18.10 21.58
N PHE A 252 -1.62 -18.56 21.00
CA PHE A 252 -2.84 -17.77 20.82
C PHE A 252 -3.98 -18.27 21.71
N VAL A 253 -4.86 -17.33 22.11
CA VAL A 253 -6.06 -17.72 22.87
C VAL A 253 -7.14 -18.25 21.92
N SER A 254 -7.91 -19.23 22.39
CA SER A 254 -9.14 -19.64 21.70
C SER A 254 -10.15 -18.52 21.76
N ILE A 255 -10.78 -18.23 20.63
CA ILE A 255 -11.70 -17.10 20.47
C ILE A 255 -13.07 -17.54 20.99
N GLN A 256 -13.48 -16.99 22.13
CA GLN A 256 -14.76 -17.24 22.82
C GLN A 256 -15.58 -15.95 22.93
N SER A 257 -14.94 -14.79 22.74
CA SER A 257 -15.53 -13.47 22.81
C SER A 257 -14.86 -12.52 21.81
N PRO A 258 -15.49 -11.39 21.45
CA PRO A 258 -14.82 -10.35 20.64
C PRO A 258 -13.48 -9.87 21.22
N ALA A 259 -13.34 -9.81 22.55
CA ALA A 259 -12.09 -9.41 23.19
C ALA A 259 -10.91 -10.36 22.90
N ASP A 260 -11.18 -11.62 22.56
CA ASP A 260 -10.14 -12.60 22.24
C ASP A 260 -9.49 -12.33 20.86
N PHE A 261 -10.23 -11.75 19.91
CA PHE A 261 -9.63 -11.25 18.66
C PHE A 261 -8.58 -10.19 18.98
N TYR A 262 -8.93 -9.22 19.81
CA TYR A 262 -8.02 -8.13 20.20
C TYR A 262 -6.86 -8.64 21.05
N THR A 263 -7.09 -9.65 21.93
CA THR A 263 -6.01 -10.31 22.68
C THR A 263 -5.00 -10.97 21.75
N ASN A 264 -5.46 -11.63 20.68
CA ASN A 264 -4.58 -12.23 19.69
C ASN A 264 -3.86 -11.16 18.84
N ALA A 265 -4.51 -10.03 18.53
CA ALA A 265 -3.85 -8.90 17.90
C ALA A 265 -2.69 -8.36 18.76
N VAL A 266 -2.90 -8.19 20.09
CA VAL A 266 -1.84 -7.79 21.02
C VAL A 266 -0.69 -8.78 21.01
N LYS A 267 -0.98 -10.09 21.07
CA LYS A 267 0.06 -11.14 21.05
C LYS A 267 0.90 -11.10 19.75
N CYS A 268 0.25 -10.87 18.61
CA CYS A 268 0.96 -10.70 17.33
C CYS A 268 1.88 -9.47 17.36
N CYS A 269 1.38 -8.34 17.86
CA CYS A 269 2.21 -7.14 18.00
C CYS A 269 3.39 -7.38 18.94
N ASP A 270 3.16 -8.07 20.07
CA ASP A 270 4.22 -8.42 21.02
C ASP A 270 5.30 -9.32 20.39
N LYS A 271 4.93 -10.25 19.49
CA LYS A 271 5.92 -11.05 18.75
C LYS A 271 6.83 -10.16 17.90
N VAL A 272 6.30 -9.14 17.23
CA VAL A 272 7.11 -8.20 16.44
C VAL A 272 7.98 -7.32 17.33
N ILE A 273 7.41 -6.77 18.41
CA ILE A 273 8.11 -5.88 19.34
C ILE A 273 9.26 -6.61 20.05
N ASN A 274 8.97 -7.79 20.60
CA ASN A 274 9.95 -8.58 21.39
C ASN A 274 11.06 -9.19 20.54
N ALA A 275 10.86 -9.34 19.22
CA ALA A 275 11.92 -9.76 18.32
C ALA A 275 13.07 -8.74 18.24
N GLY A 276 12.84 -7.46 18.56
CA GLY A 276 13.84 -6.40 18.53
C GLY A 276 14.40 -6.11 17.14
N SER A 277 13.70 -6.55 16.11
CA SER A 277 14.12 -6.40 14.70
C SER A 277 13.94 -4.98 14.17
N TYR A 278 13.01 -4.21 14.73
CA TYR A 278 12.61 -2.91 14.25
C TYR A 278 12.68 -1.85 15.35
N SER A 279 12.80 -0.60 14.96
CA SER A 279 12.81 0.55 15.87
C SER A 279 12.24 1.78 15.16
N ILE A 280 11.70 2.73 15.93
CA ILE A 280 11.22 4.00 15.40
C ILE A 280 12.40 4.87 14.97
N GLU A 281 12.34 5.42 13.77
CA GLU A 281 13.32 6.39 13.26
C GLU A 281 13.22 7.72 14.01
N ASP A 282 14.35 8.43 14.15
CA ASP A 282 14.38 9.75 14.79
C ASP A 282 13.68 10.80 13.91
N ASP A 283 13.86 10.69 12.61
CA ASP A 283 13.23 11.50 11.58
C ASP A 283 12.13 10.69 10.88
N TRP A 284 10.87 11.14 10.99
CA TRP A 284 9.74 10.48 10.33
C TRP A 284 9.95 10.32 8.82
N PHE A 285 10.58 11.30 8.18
CA PHE A 285 10.83 11.29 6.75
C PHE A 285 11.92 10.30 6.31
N ALA A 286 12.72 9.77 7.23
CA ALA A 286 13.70 8.73 6.92
C ALA A 286 13.07 7.52 6.25
N ASN A 287 11.80 7.23 6.58
CA ASN A 287 11.04 6.12 6.00
C ASN A 287 10.70 6.30 4.53
N PHE A 288 10.79 7.52 3.98
CA PHE A 288 10.27 7.90 2.66
C PHE A 288 11.31 8.60 1.78
N LYS A 289 12.59 8.54 2.15
CA LYS A 289 13.70 9.07 1.34
C LYS A 289 13.83 8.31 0.02
N ILE A 290 14.61 8.86 -0.91
CA ILE A 290 14.95 8.18 -2.16
C ILE A 290 15.62 6.85 -1.84
N ASP A 291 16.64 6.85 -0.96
CA ASP A 291 17.17 5.62 -0.38
C ASP A 291 16.59 5.47 1.04
N ASN A 292 15.51 4.72 1.17
CA ASN A 292 14.87 4.37 2.43
C ASN A 292 15.16 2.93 2.89
N SER A 293 16.09 2.26 2.22
CA SER A 293 16.50 0.89 2.56
C SER A 293 17.20 0.78 3.93
N ALA A 294 17.76 1.88 4.41
CA ALA A 294 18.39 1.96 5.73
C ALA A 294 17.40 2.07 6.89
N SER A 295 16.12 2.37 6.64
CA SER A 295 15.11 2.51 7.69
C SER A 295 14.93 1.21 8.47
N LYS A 296 15.07 1.31 9.81
CA LYS A 296 14.76 0.22 10.74
C LYS A 296 13.29 0.18 11.15
N GLU A 297 12.50 1.13 10.71
CA GLU A 297 11.06 1.18 10.96
C GLU A 297 10.25 0.43 9.89
N ASN A 298 10.73 0.41 8.64
CA ASN A 298 10.07 -0.26 7.54
C ASN A 298 10.11 -1.79 7.71
N ILE A 299 8.93 -2.42 7.81
CA ILE A 299 8.76 -3.88 7.94
C ILE A 299 8.66 -4.54 6.57
N PHE A 300 7.87 -3.93 5.68
CA PHE A 300 7.68 -4.44 4.32
C PHE A 300 7.54 -3.29 3.33
N VAL A 301 8.29 -3.38 2.25
CA VAL A 301 8.33 -2.39 1.18
C VAL A 301 8.25 -3.08 -0.18
N ILE A 302 7.73 -2.36 -1.17
CA ILE A 302 7.93 -2.72 -2.57
C ILE A 302 9.23 -2.07 -3.00
N VAL A 303 10.22 -2.90 -3.33
CA VAL A 303 11.53 -2.42 -3.80
C VAL A 303 11.37 -1.86 -5.21
N GLU A 304 11.77 -0.61 -5.39
CA GLU A 304 11.74 0.10 -6.66
C GLU A 304 13.15 0.22 -7.25
N ASN A 305 13.22 0.29 -8.57
CA ASN A 305 14.47 0.51 -9.29
C ASN A 305 14.27 1.61 -10.32
N GLY A 306 14.86 2.77 -10.09
CA GLY A 306 14.75 3.96 -10.93
C GLY A 306 15.23 3.78 -12.37
N ASN A 307 16.03 2.77 -12.65
CA ASN A 307 16.59 2.55 -14.00
C ASN A 307 15.62 1.90 -14.98
N GLY A 308 14.54 1.32 -14.51
CA GLY A 308 13.56 0.66 -15.40
C GLY A 308 14.07 -0.59 -16.12
N GLU A 309 15.29 -1.03 -15.84
CA GLU A 309 16.01 -2.00 -16.69
C GLU A 309 15.64 -3.46 -16.48
N PHE A 310 14.90 -3.83 -15.44
CA PHE A 310 14.82 -5.24 -15.04
C PHE A 310 13.44 -5.87 -14.91
N ASP A 311 12.39 -5.27 -15.45
CA ASP A 311 11.15 -6.02 -15.52
C ASP A 311 10.89 -6.55 -16.93
N LEU A 312 11.56 -7.67 -17.26
CA LEU A 312 11.39 -8.38 -18.54
C LEU A 312 9.93 -8.81 -18.81
N ARG A 313 9.07 -8.83 -17.77
CA ARG A 313 7.65 -9.14 -17.91
C ARG A 313 6.83 -7.98 -18.41
N TYR A 314 7.37 -6.77 -18.35
CA TYR A 314 6.67 -5.53 -18.68
C TYR A 314 7.30 -4.76 -19.83
N ILE A 315 8.02 -5.47 -20.71
CA ILE A 315 8.47 -4.86 -21.98
C ILE A 315 7.24 -4.38 -22.73
N GLY A 316 7.01 -3.08 -22.72
CA GLY A 316 5.91 -2.41 -23.43
C GLY A 316 4.77 -1.91 -22.57
N SER A 317 4.74 -2.13 -21.24
CA SER A 317 3.80 -1.45 -20.35
C SER A 317 4.52 -0.35 -19.55
N MET A 318 3.86 0.79 -19.41
CA MET A 318 4.33 1.86 -18.54
C MET A 318 4.33 1.34 -17.11
N SER A 319 5.50 1.20 -16.55
CA SER A 319 5.70 0.47 -15.32
C SER A 319 5.17 1.21 -14.11
N ASN A 320 4.72 0.44 -13.22
CA ASN A 320 4.12 0.75 -11.96
C ASN A 320 5.15 1.05 -10.94
N LYS A 321 5.36 2.30 -10.73
CA LYS A 321 6.32 2.76 -9.74
C LYS A 321 5.69 3.81 -8.87
N LEU A 322 6.30 4.06 -7.75
CA LEU A 322 5.83 5.08 -6.84
C LEU A 322 5.59 6.38 -7.59
N ARG A 323 4.32 6.67 -7.84
CA ARG A 323 3.90 7.84 -8.60
C ARG A 323 3.39 8.96 -7.71
N VAL A 324 3.44 8.81 -6.39
CA VAL A 324 2.84 9.80 -5.47
C VAL A 324 3.28 11.23 -5.79
N PRO A 325 4.57 11.57 -5.91
CA PRO A 325 4.96 12.93 -6.28
C PRO A 325 4.45 13.35 -7.66
N ILE A 326 4.49 12.45 -8.64
CA ILE A 326 4.02 12.73 -10.01
C ILE A 326 2.50 12.95 -10.05
N LEU A 327 1.73 12.15 -9.31
CA LEU A 327 0.27 12.24 -9.28
C LEU A 327 -0.24 13.51 -8.61
N THR A 328 0.46 14.00 -7.60
CA THR A 328 -0.02 15.04 -6.70
C THR A 328 0.53 16.43 -7.01
N LEU A 329 1.83 16.54 -7.31
CA LEU A 329 2.48 17.84 -7.50
C LEU A 329 1.88 18.58 -8.70
N HIS A 330 1.74 19.90 -8.54
CA HIS A 330 1.38 20.77 -9.66
C HIS A 330 2.55 20.79 -10.67
N TYR A 331 2.26 20.92 -11.95
CA TYR A 331 3.32 20.85 -12.98
C TYR A 331 4.38 21.96 -12.86
N SER A 332 4.09 23.10 -12.20
CA SER A 332 5.10 24.11 -11.89
C SER A 332 6.20 23.61 -10.94
N HIS A 333 5.90 22.56 -10.14
CA HIS A 333 6.89 21.95 -9.28
C HIS A 333 7.99 21.21 -10.03
N GLN A 334 7.82 20.93 -11.33
CA GLN A 334 8.90 20.37 -12.15
C GLN A 334 10.17 21.21 -12.05
N SER A 335 10.06 22.52 -12.19
CA SER A 335 11.22 23.44 -12.09
C SER A 335 11.72 23.59 -10.65
N VAL A 336 10.82 23.58 -9.66
CA VAL A 336 11.17 23.69 -8.24
C VAL A 336 12.07 22.55 -7.81
N TYR A 337 11.65 21.33 -8.10
CA TYR A 337 12.37 20.10 -7.72
C TYR A 337 13.37 19.64 -8.78
N SER A 338 13.50 20.33 -9.91
CA SER A 338 14.33 19.93 -11.05
C SER A 338 14.01 18.52 -11.56
N MET A 339 12.72 18.17 -11.59
CA MET A 339 12.25 16.87 -12.05
C MET A 339 12.41 16.72 -13.55
N VAL A 340 12.79 15.54 -14.01
CA VAL A 340 12.83 15.20 -15.44
C VAL A 340 11.41 15.14 -15.99
N GLU A 341 10.51 14.49 -15.27
CA GLU A 341 9.11 14.38 -15.68
C GLU A 341 8.26 15.50 -15.09
N LYS A 342 7.30 15.97 -15.89
CA LYS A 342 6.31 16.94 -15.46
C LYS A 342 5.24 16.27 -14.60
N PRO A 343 5.01 16.73 -13.36
CA PRO A 343 3.95 16.18 -12.51
C PRO A 343 2.55 16.34 -13.15
N TRP A 344 1.63 15.47 -12.74
CA TRP A 344 0.33 15.36 -13.40
C TRP A 344 -0.79 16.17 -12.76
N ASN A 345 -0.56 16.72 -11.57
CA ASN A 345 -1.51 17.60 -10.89
C ASN A 345 -2.91 17.02 -10.69
N GLY A 346 -3.02 15.73 -10.39
CA GLY A 346 -4.31 15.06 -10.19
C GLY A 346 -4.74 15.04 -8.73
N PHE A 347 -4.08 14.21 -7.98
CA PHE A 347 -4.41 13.87 -6.61
C PHE A 347 -4.05 14.99 -5.63
N ALA A 348 -4.87 15.13 -4.59
CA ALA A 348 -4.65 16.10 -3.52
C ALA A 348 -5.26 15.57 -2.22
N ALA A 349 -4.93 16.20 -1.08
CA ALA A 349 -5.62 15.91 0.17
C ALA A 349 -7.07 16.41 0.14
N ARG A 350 -7.96 15.73 0.85
CA ARG A 350 -9.29 16.27 1.18
C ARG A 350 -9.14 17.43 2.17
N PRO A 351 -9.93 18.50 2.05
CA PRO A 351 -9.84 19.64 2.96
C PRO A 351 -10.01 19.25 4.42
N GLY A 352 -11.03 18.50 4.78
CA GLY A 352 -11.28 18.08 6.16
C GLY A 352 -10.19 17.17 6.75
N PHE A 353 -9.42 16.46 5.89
CA PHE A 353 -8.26 15.70 6.34
C PHE A 353 -7.12 16.63 6.79
N MET A 354 -6.93 17.75 6.10
CA MET A 354 -5.90 18.74 6.47
C MET A 354 -6.19 19.42 7.81
N GLU A 355 -7.44 19.57 8.18
CA GLU A 355 -7.86 20.16 9.47
C GLU A 355 -7.45 19.31 10.69
N ARG A 356 -7.10 18.04 10.49
CA ARG A 356 -6.63 17.13 11.54
C ARG A 356 -5.21 17.43 12.00
N TYR A 357 -4.43 18.19 11.23
CA TYR A 357 -3.05 18.51 11.56
C TYR A 357 -2.95 19.81 12.36
N ASN A 358 -2.21 19.76 13.46
CA ASN A 358 -1.76 20.98 14.14
C ASN A 358 -0.68 21.68 13.29
N GLU A 359 -0.65 23.00 13.30
CA GLU A 359 0.32 23.80 12.53
C GLU A 359 1.79 23.50 12.85
N LYS A 360 2.07 22.94 14.04
CA LYS A 360 3.40 22.56 14.50
C LYS A 360 3.80 21.14 14.12
N ASP A 361 2.85 20.35 13.66
CA ASP A 361 3.11 18.97 13.25
C ASP A 361 3.88 18.92 11.93
N LEU A 362 5.08 18.36 11.96
CA LEU A 362 5.97 18.28 10.80
C LEU A 362 5.38 17.45 9.65
N ARG A 363 4.47 16.52 9.96
CA ARG A 363 3.79 15.69 8.94
C ARG A 363 2.74 16.52 8.19
N GLY A 364 2.22 17.58 8.81
CA GLY A 364 1.18 18.45 8.27
C GLY A 364 1.70 19.52 7.30
N PRO A 365 0.80 20.38 6.82
CA PRO A 365 1.15 21.45 5.89
C PRO A 365 1.90 22.61 6.57
N GLY A 366 2.01 22.64 7.91
CA GLY A 366 2.50 23.77 8.67
C GLY A 366 1.44 24.86 8.83
N PRO A 367 1.82 26.06 9.28
CA PRO A 367 0.89 27.17 9.42
C PRO A 367 0.16 27.47 8.11
N ILE A 368 -1.16 27.54 8.19
CA ILE A 368 -1.98 27.93 7.03
C ILE A 368 -1.65 29.38 6.66
N PRO A 369 -1.38 29.68 5.38
CA PRO A 369 -1.17 31.06 4.96
C PRO A 369 -2.36 31.92 5.39
N PRO A 370 -2.13 33.13 5.93
CA PRO A 370 -3.21 34.08 6.04
C PRO A 370 -3.85 34.21 4.65
N ALA A 371 -5.17 34.37 4.60
CA ALA A 371 -5.90 34.46 3.34
C ALA A 371 -5.10 35.32 2.37
N ALA A 372 -4.62 34.71 1.28
CA ALA A 372 -3.81 35.44 0.31
C ALA A 372 -4.61 36.67 -0.12
N PRO A 373 -4.02 37.86 -0.12
CA PRO A 373 -4.72 39.03 -0.63
C PRO A 373 -5.25 38.70 -2.02
N GLU A 374 -6.46 39.11 -2.35
CA GLU A 374 -6.95 38.91 -3.71
C GLU A 374 -6.00 39.62 -4.69
N PRO A 375 -5.56 38.95 -5.75
CA PRO A 375 -4.73 39.62 -6.74
C PRO A 375 -5.51 40.79 -7.34
N PRO A 376 -4.87 41.93 -7.57
CA PRO A 376 -5.55 43.06 -8.19
C PRO A 376 -6.15 42.64 -9.54
N ALA A 377 -7.40 43.04 -9.80
CA ALA A 377 -8.10 42.69 -11.02
C ALA A 377 -7.29 43.12 -12.26
N ARG A 378 -7.04 42.14 -13.14
CA ARG A 378 -6.29 42.42 -14.39
C ARG A 378 -7.26 42.86 -15.49
N PRO A 379 -7.16 44.07 -16.01
CA PRO A 379 -7.95 44.50 -17.17
C PRO A 379 -7.65 43.67 -18.43
N ALA A 380 -8.68 43.41 -19.23
CA ALA A 380 -8.56 42.58 -20.42
C ALA A 380 -7.65 43.17 -21.53
N LYS A 381 -7.48 44.46 -21.51
CA LYS A 381 -6.59 45.21 -22.45
C LYS A 381 -5.83 46.26 -21.67
N MET A 382 -4.53 46.27 -21.81
CA MET A 382 -3.60 47.25 -21.24
C MET A 382 -2.61 47.72 -22.30
N THR A 383 -2.24 48.97 -22.22
CA THR A 383 -1.03 49.49 -22.85
C THR A 383 0.21 48.99 -22.11
N ASP A 384 1.39 49.05 -22.70
CA ASP A 384 2.64 48.64 -22.05
C ASP A 384 2.90 49.40 -20.73
N ALA A 385 2.52 50.70 -20.67
CA ALA A 385 2.64 51.52 -19.46
C ALA A 385 1.69 51.08 -18.36
N GLU A 386 0.44 50.76 -18.68
CA GLU A 386 -0.56 50.24 -17.73
C GLU A 386 -0.18 48.86 -17.23
N LEU A 387 0.38 48.01 -18.09
CA LEU A 387 0.89 46.69 -17.71
C LEU A 387 2.07 46.79 -16.73
N ALA A 388 2.97 47.75 -16.98
CA ALA A 388 4.11 47.99 -16.08
C ALA A 388 3.64 48.48 -14.69
N GLU A 389 2.67 49.37 -14.62
CA GLU A 389 2.11 49.85 -13.36
C GLU A 389 1.31 48.73 -12.63
N TYR A 390 0.54 47.95 -13.38
CA TYR A 390 -0.14 46.76 -12.83
C TYR A 390 0.85 45.76 -12.22
N ASN A 391 1.94 45.42 -12.93
CA ASN A 391 2.95 44.50 -12.44
C ASN A 391 3.65 45.03 -11.19
N LYS A 392 3.90 46.34 -11.11
CA LYS A 392 4.47 46.98 -9.93
C LYS A 392 3.51 46.85 -8.72
N LYS A 393 2.23 47.09 -8.95
CA LYS A 393 1.19 46.95 -7.93
C LYS A 393 1.06 45.49 -7.50
N LEU A 394 1.06 44.53 -8.44
CA LEU A 394 1.01 43.11 -8.15
C LEU A 394 2.19 42.65 -7.27
N GLU A 395 3.41 43.13 -7.59
CA GLU A 395 4.60 42.82 -6.80
C GLU A 395 4.50 43.37 -5.36
N ALA A 396 4.06 44.63 -5.21
CA ALA A 396 4.00 45.27 -3.92
C ALA A 396 2.87 44.75 -3.02
N GLU A 397 1.67 44.53 -3.57
CA GLU A 397 0.45 44.23 -2.79
C GLU A 397 0.14 42.75 -2.69
N TYR A 398 0.71 41.91 -3.56
CA TYR A 398 0.42 40.48 -3.65
C TYR A 398 1.67 39.59 -3.49
N HIS A 399 2.66 39.72 -4.39
CA HIS A 399 3.85 38.86 -4.35
C HIS A 399 4.75 39.16 -3.14
N GLY A 400 4.92 40.42 -2.77
CA GLY A 400 5.74 40.80 -1.63
C GLY A 400 5.24 40.18 -0.32
N PRO A 401 3.96 40.35 0.07
CA PRO A 401 3.38 39.66 1.22
C PRO A 401 3.51 38.16 1.21
N LEU A 402 3.37 37.50 0.03
CA LEU A 402 3.56 36.05 -0.09
C LEU A 402 5.01 35.63 0.12
N LYS A 403 5.98 36.42 -0.39
CA LYS A 403 7.42 36.17 -0.14
C LYS A 403 7.78 36.34 1.35
N GLU A 404 7.21 37.33 2.02
CA GLU A 404 7.40 37.51 3.48
C GLU A 404 6.76 36.35 4.27
N TYR A 405 5.55 35.93 3.91
CA TYR A 405 4.94 34.74 4.50
C TYR A 405 5.85 33.51 4.38
N ALA A 406 6.36 33.23 3.19
CA ALA A 406 7.24 32.09 2.93
C ALA A 406 8.50 32.09 3.81
N LYS A 407 9.02 33.26 4.19
CA LYS A 407 10.17 33.40 5.10
C LYS A 407 9.81 33.12 6.56
N THR A 408 8.56 33.33 6.95
CA THR A 408 8.13 33.15 8.34
C THR A 408 7.79 31.71 8.68
N VAL A 409 7.55 30.88 7.68
CA VAL A 409 7.17 29.47 7.87
C VAL A 409 8.42 28.62 7.98
N GLN A 410 8.66 28.07 9.16
CA GLN A 410 9.82 27.21 9.42
C GLN A 410 9.82 25.99 8.50
N GLY A 411 10.96 25.72 7.83
CA GLY A 411 11.07 24.67 6.81
C GLY A 411 10.49 25.01 5.44
N TYR A 412 9.88 26.19 5.30
CA TYR A 412 9.30 26.68 4.04
C TYR A 412 10.07 27.88 3.45
N GLY A 413 11.22 28.22 3.99
CA GLY A 413 11.95 29.45 3.67
C GLY A 413 12.12 29.75 2.17
N THR A 414 12.43 28.75 1.40
CA THR A 414 12.15 28.69 -0.03
C THR A 414 11.33 27.44 -0.26
N GLN A 415 10.46 27.41 -1.21
CA GLN A 415 9.63 26.23 -1.49
C GLN A 415 10.42 24.98 -1.75
N SER A 416 11.57 25.12 -2.37
CA SER A 416 12.53 24.04 -2.56
C SER A 416 13.13 23.48 -1.27
N ALA A 417 12.98 24.18 -0.13
CA ALA A 417 13.48 23.69 1.15
C ALA A 417 12.48 22.77 1.87
N LYS A 418 11.18 22.95 1.66
CA LYS A 418 10.15 22.05 2.19
C LYS A 418 9.90 20.93 1.21
N GLN A 419 10.36 19.77 1.53
CA GLN A 419 10.18 18.56 0.69
C GLN A 419 9.18 17.55 1.27
N TRP A 420 8.83 17.68 2.56
CA TRP A 420 8.18 16.63 3.33
C TRP A 420 6.77 17.00 3.80
N GLY A 421 5.92 15.99 3.93
CA GLY A 421 4.57 16.12 4.45
C GLY A 421 3.57 16.61 3.41
N TRP A 422 2.91 17.71 3.71
CA TRP A 422 1.94 18.33 2.82
C TRP A 422 2.40 19.71 2.37
N PHE A 423 2.18 20.00 1.11
CA PHE A 423 2.52 21.27 0.52
C PHE A 423 1.27 22.12 0.28
N ILE A 424 1.27 23.33 0.83
CA ILE A 424 0.33 24.41 0.55
C ILE A 424 1.08 25.72 0.38
N GLY A 425 0.42 26.73 -0.17
CA GLY A 425 0.99 28.06 -0.31
C GLY A 425 1.62 28.35 -1.66
N PRO A 426 2.36 29.47 -1.76
CA PRO A 426 2.94 29.91 -3.01
C PRO A 426 4.09 29.01 -3.46
N VAL A 427 4.19 28.85 -4.78
CA VAL A 427 5.25 28.05 -5.41
C VAL A 427 6.37 28.99 -5.88
N PHE A 428 7.58 28.78 -5.38
CA PHE A 428 8.75 29.57 -5.75
C PHE A 428 9.75 28.73 -6.55
N ASP A 429 10.46 29.39 -7.46
CA ASP A 429 11.59 28.78 -8.15
C ASP A 429 12.84 28.65 -7.24
N LYS A 430 13.90 28.07 -7.78
CA LYS A 430 15.19 27.92 -7.08
C LYS A 430 15.87 29.23 -6.67
N ASN A 431 15.45 30.36 -7.22
CA ASN A 431 15.98 31.70 -6.91
C ASN A 431 15.09 32.44 -5.90
N GLY A 432 13.98 31.82 -5.46
CA GLY A 432 13.02 32.42 -4.53
C GLY A 432 12.04 33.38 -5.22
N GLU A 433 11.92 33.33 -6.55
CA GLU A 433 10.91 34.07 -7.29
C GLU A 433 9.62 33.25 -7.42
N ILE A 434 8.47 33.94 -7.26
CA ILE A 434 7.18 33.25 -7.37
C ILE A 434 6.95 32.77 -8.80
N ILE A 435 6.56 31.51 -8.95
CA ILE A 435 6.22 30.95 -10.26
C ILE A 435 4.85 31.47 -10.63
N LEU A 436 4.77 32.12 -11.79
CA LEU A 436 3.53 32.68 -12.32
C LEU A 436 2.66 31.58 -12.93
N ASP A 437 1.37 31.67 -12.69
CA ASP A 437 0.36 30.85 -13.36
C ASP A 437 0.11 31.31 -14.80
N GLU A 438 -0.84 30.70 -15.48
CA GLU A 438 -1.25 31.05 -16.85
C GLU A 438 -1.79 32.49 -16.98
N ASN A 439 -2.33 33.03 -15.88
CA ASN A 439 -2.83 34.40 -15.81
C ASN A 439 -1.74 35.43 -15.45
N LYS A 440 -0.48 35.00 -15.34
CA LYS A 440 0.66 35.80 -14.91
C LYS A 440 0.55 36.29 -13.45
N ILE A 441 -0.22 35.57 -12.62
CA ILE A 441 -0.34 35.78 -11.18
C ILE A 441 0.50 34.69 -10.48
N GLY A 442 0.66 34.71 -9.19
CA GLY A 442 1.43 33.68 -8.49
C GLY A 442 0.68 32.35 -8.39
N SER A 443 1.42 31.26 -8.59
CA SER A 443 0.91 29.90 -8.34
C SER A 443 0.83 29.64 -6.84
N ILE A 444 -0.37 29.38 -6.30
CA ILE A 444 -0.62 29.13 -4.88
C ILE A 444 -1.45 27.90 -4.70
N CYS A 445 -0.88 26.86 -4.09
CA CYS A 445 -1.63 25.67 -3.70
C CYS A 445 -2.47 25.97 -2.46
N ARG A 446 -3.75 25.61 -2.49
CA ARG A 446 -4.74 25.87 -1.43
C ARG A 446 -5.20 24.57 -0.79
N ILE A 447 -5.76 24.62 0.41
CA ILE A 447 -6.42 23.46 1.02
C ILE A 447 -7.78 23.23 0.39
N GLU A 448 -8.51 24.31 0.14
CA GLU A 448 -9.90 24.28 -0.32
C GLU A 448 -10.01 23.68 -1.72
N ILE A 449 -11.08 22.93 -1.93
CA ILE A 449 -11.50 22.40 -3.24
C ILE A 449 -12.98 22.71 -3.37
N ALA A 450 -13.30 23.68 -4.20
CA ALA A 450 -14.66 24.17 -4.34
C ALA A 450 -15.63 23.12 -4.89
N SER A 451 -15.16 22.25 -5.79
CA SER A 451 -15.97 21.21 -6.42
C SER A 451 -15.09 20.08 -6.93
N LEU A 452 -15.55 18.84 -6.79
CA LEU A 452 -14.90 17.69 -7.40
C LEU A 452 -15.00 17.68 -8.94
N GLU A 453 -16.02 18.33 -9.49
CA GLU A 453 -16.27 18.35 -10.93
C GLU A 453 -15.64 19.55 -11.65
N ALA A 454 -15.19 20.56 -10.90
CA ALA A 454 -14.63 21.79 -11.44
C ALA A 454 -13.65 22.48 -10.48
N ALA A 455 -12.60 21.77 -10.08
CA ALA A 455 -11.55 22.33 -9.23
C ALA A 455 -10.57 23.16 -10.05
N ASN A 456 -9.99 24.19 -9.41
CA ASN A 456 -8.90 24.94 -9.98
C ASN A 456 -7.61 24.09 -9.99
N TRP A 457 -6.65 24.44 -10.86
CA TRP A 457 -5.34 23.77 -10.94
C TRP A 457 -4.56 23.77 -9.62
N TYR A 458 -4.78 24.76 -8.77
CA TYR A 458 -4.06 24.94 -7.50
C TYR A 458 -4.84 24.46 -6.26
N ASP A 459 -6.08 24.00 -6.43
CA ASP A 459 -6.89 23.53 -5.32
C ASP A 459 -6.35 22.21 -4.75
N GLY A 460 -6.45 22.07 -3.43
CA GLY A 460 -6.02 20.92 -2.65
C GLY A 460 -4.53 20.90 -2.29
N ALA A 461 -4.22 20.49 -1.06
CA ALA A 461 -2.85 20.30 -0.60
C ALA A 461 -2.17 19.15 -1.33
N ARG A 462 -0.86 19.29 -1.60
CA ARG A 462 -0.06 18.31 -2.34
C ARG A 462 0.72 17.42 -1.38
N CYS A 463 0.74 16.13 -1.63
CA CYS A 463 1.49 15.20 -0.81
C CYS A 463 2.98 15.21 -1.20
N THR A 464 3.81 15.61 -0.26
CA THR A 464 5.28 15.59 -0.37
C THR A 464 5.90 14.67 0.67
N LYS A 465 5.17 13.61 1.05
CA LYS A 465 5.60 12.60 2.01
C LYS A 465 6.84 11.86 1.53
N TYR A 466 6.83 11.41 0.29
CA TYR A 466 8.00 10.80 -0.35
C TYR A 466 8.93 11.87 -0.90
N GLU A 467 10.23 11.69 -0.69
CA GLU A 467 11.23 12.57 -1.29
C GLU A 467 11.10 12.55 -2.81
N VAL A 468 11.19 13.72 -3.42
CA VAL A 468 11.08 13.84 -4.88
C VAL A 468 12.38 13.39 -5.52
N ASP A 469 12.34 12.27 -6.24
CA ASP A 469 13.46 11.78 -7.00
C ASP A 469 13.67 12.62 -8.27
N LYS A 470 14.74 13.43 -8.26
CA LYS A 470 15.10 14.33 -9.36
C LYS A 470 15.65 13.58 -10.57
N ALA A 471 16.26 12.42 -10.34
CA ALA A 471 16.87 11.59 -11.38
C ALA A 471 15.86 10.65 -12.03
N GLY A 472 14.71 10.45 -11.38
CA GLY A 472 13.64 9.58 -11.89
C GLY A 472 13.22 9.95 -13.29
N GLN A 473 13.37 9.02 -14.25
CA GLN A 473 12.95 9.18 -15.62
C GLN A 473 11.66 8.42 -15.88
N TYR A 474 10.76 8.98 -16.68
CA TYR A 474 9.54 8.30 -17.13
C TYR A 474 8.71 7.65 -16.00
N GLN A 475 8.49 8.42 -14.92
CA GLN A 475 7.69 7.94 -13.78
C GLN A 475 8.43 6.93 -12.88
N TYR A 476 9.73 6.79 -13.02
CA TYR A 476 10.55 5.92 -12.18
C TYR A 476 11.19 6.70 -11.05
N ALA A 477 10.89 6.31 -9.82
CA ALA A 477 11.54 6.79 -8.63
C ALA A 477 12.32 5.63 -7.96
N GLU A 478 13.39 5.95 -7.26
CA GLU A 478 14.16 4.98 -6.50
C GLU A 478 13.57 4.70 -5.10
N ASN A 479 12.64 5.55 -4.64
CA ASN A 479 12.02 5.36 -3.34
C ASN A 479 11.23 4.05 -3.29
N ASP A 480 11.52 3.20 -2.31
CA ASP A 480 10.71 2.02 -2.08
C ASP A 480 9.36 2.40 -1.46
N PHE A 481 8.30 1.78 -1.97
CA PHE A 481 6.95 2.05 -1.46
C PHE A 481 6.70 1.29 -0.17
N VAL A 482 6.39 2.03 0.89
CA VAL A 482 6.22 1.48 2.24
C VAL A 482 4.80 0.92 2.42
N LEU A 483 4.71 -0.38 2.74
CA LEU A 483 3.46 -1.10 2.94
C LEU A 483 3.13 -1.33 4.41
N MET A 484 4.17 -1.47 5.24
CA MET A 484 4.02 -1.74 6.66
C MET A 484 5.22 -1.21 7.43
N ARG A 485 4.95 -0.50 8.53
CA ARG A 485 5.97 0.06 9.41
C ARG A 485 5.76 -0.38 10.86
N TYR A 486 6.82 -0.32 11.64
CA TYR A 486 6.79 -0.63 13.08
C TYR A 486 5.85 0.29 13.86
N ALA A 487 5.69 1.54 13.43
CA ALA A 487 4.69 2.47 13.97
C ALA A 487 3.26 1.90 13.91
N ASP A 488 2.90 1.18 12.83
CA ASP A 488 1.57 0.54 12.72
C ASP A 488 1.39 -0.57 13.77
N VAL A 489 2.43 -1.37 14.00
CA VAL A 489 2.40 -2.41 15.03
C VAL A 489 2.17 -1.83 16.42
N LEU A 490 2.84 -0.72 16.74
CA LEU A 490 2.68 -0.02 18.02
C LEU A 490 1.25 0.49 18.19
N TRP A 491 0.68 1.14 17.16
CA TRP A 491 -0.69 1.63 17.21
C TRP A 491 -1.73 0.51 17.21
N MET A 492 -1.53 -0.56 16.44
CA MET A 492 -2.45 -1.71 16.46
C MET A 492 -2.52 -2.36 17.85
N LYS A 493 -1.39 -2.43 18.56
CA LYS A 493 -1.36 -2.95 19.94
C LYS A 493 -2.20 -2.10 20.88
N GLU A 494 -1.98 -0.79 20.90
CA GLU A 494 -2.72 0.10 21.82
C GLU A 494 -4.22 0.11 21.49
N GLU A 495 -4.58 0.18 20.22
CA GLU A 495 -5.98 0.10 19.80
C GLU A 495 -6.63 -1.22 20.24
N ALA A 496 -5.94 -2.34 20.06
CA ALA A 496 -6.45 -3.66 20.48
C ALA A 496 -6.69 -3.73 21.99
N ILE A 497 -5.78 -3.17 22.80
CA ILE A 497 -5.96 -3.10 24.27
C ILE A 497 -7.17 -2.23 24.61
N LEU A 498 -7.34 -1.08 23.98
CA LEU A 498 -8.48 -0.19 24.22
C LEU A 498 -9.83 -0.82 23.82
N ARG A 499 -9.82 -1.73 22.85
CA ARG A 499 -11.00 -2.52 22.46
C ARG A 499 -11.26 -3.74 23.35
N GLY A 500 -10.49 -3.92 24.43
CA GLY A 500 -10.68 -4.98 25.43
C GLY A 500 -9.72 -6.16 25.30
N GLY A 501 -8.73 -6.10 24.42
CA GLY A 501 -7.68 -7.12 24.31
C GLY A 501 -6.80 -7.15 25.56
N ALA A 502 -6.49 -8.37 26.04
CA ALA A 502 -5.58 -8.55 27.15
C ALA A 502 -4.12 -8.29 26.74
N GLY A 503 -3.43 -7.45 27.51
CA GLY A 503 -2.01 -7.14 27.30
C GLY A 503 -1.55 -5.93 28.10
N THR A 504 -0.27 -5.63 27.98
CA THR A 504 0.33 -4.48 28.66
C THR A 504 0.51 -3.35 27.64
N SER A 505 -0.02 -2.18 27.93
CA SER A 505 0.16 -0.98 27.08
C SER A 505 1.65 -0.66 26.89
N GLY A 506 2.01 -0.40 25.66
CA GLY A 506 3.34 0.08 25.26
C GLY A 506 3.42 1.61 25.16
N PHE A 507 2.34 2.34 25.43
CA PHE A 507 2.26 3.79 25.21
C PHE A 507 3.41 4.59 25.84
N ASN A 508 3.86 4.20 27.02
CA ASN A 508 4.96 4.87 27.71
C ASN A 508 6.36 4.31 27.39
N THR A 509 6.48 3.38 26.45
CA THR A 509 7.81 2.89 26.03
C THR A 509 8.59 3.97 25.27
N PRO A 510 9.94 3.91 25.27
CA PRO A 510 10.76 4.87 24.54
C PRO A 510 10.39 5.01 23.08
N ASP A 511 10.17 3.88 22.38
CA ASP A 511 9.81 3.87 20.96
C ASP A 511 8.47 4.55 20.70
N PHE A 512 7.45 4.25 21.52
CA PHE A 512 6.14 4.89 21.36
C PHE A 512 6.22 6.39 21.59
N GLN A 513 6.88 6.83 22.67
CA GLN A 513 7.06 8.25 22.97
C GLN A 513 7.89 8.97 21.90
N LYS A 514 8.91 8.32 21.35
CA LYS A 514 9.70 8.82 20.22
C LYS A 514 8.83 9.01 18.98
N MET A 515 7.98 8.04 18.64
CA MET A 515 7.05 8.11 17.52
C MET A 515 6.16 9.38 17.60
N LEU A 516 5.64 9.71 18.77
CA LEU A 516 4.82 10.89 18.97
C LEU A 516 5.64 12.19 18.91
N THR A 517 6.74 12.24 19.64
CA THR A 517 7.50 13.49 19.85
C THR A 517 8.31 13.92 18.64
N ARG A 518 8.75 13.00 17.78
CA ARG A 518 9.48 13.32 16.53
C ARG A 518 8.67 14.22 15.61
N THR A 519 7.34 14.18 15.70
CA THR A 519 6.44 15.00 14.86
C THR A 519 6.43 16.47 15.24
N MET A 520 6.97 16.79 16.42
CA MET A 520 7.11 18.15 16.97
C MET A 520 8.59 18.55 17.15
N ALA A 521 9.49 17.99 16.34
CA ALA A 521 10.94 18.08 16.55
C ALA A 521 11.51 19.51 16.52
N TYR A 522 10.79 20.49 15.96
CA TYR A 522 11.20 21.89 15.97
C TYR A 522 10.77 22.67 17.23
N GLU A 523 9.92 22.08 18.05
CA GLU A 523 9.50 22.70 19.30
C GLU A 523 10.57 22.54 20.39
N GLN A 524 10.70 23.52 21.27
CA GLN A 524 11.66 23.46 22.38
C GLN A 524 11.38 22.28 23.33
N ASN A 525 10.10 21.93 23.47
CA ASN A 525 9.58 20.84 24.30
C ASN A 525 8.63 19.97 23.48
N PRO A 526 9.13 19.06 22.63
CA PRO A 526 8.30 18.28 21.69
C PRO A 526 7.18 17.50 22.38
N LYS A 527 7.44 16.94 23.56
CA LYS A 527 6.44 16.17 24.32
C LYS A 527 5.26 17.05 24.80
N GLU A 528 5.55 18.21 25.32
CA GLU A 528 4.51 19.15 25.77
C GLU A 528 3.75 19.73 24.58
N ALA A 529 4.46 20.03 23.48
CA ALA A 529 3.85 20.52 22.25
C ALA A 529 2.89 19.48 21.66
N PHE A 530 3.28 18.21 21.61
CA PHE A 530 2.42 17.12 21.16
C PHE A 530 1.18 16.97 22.04
N ALA A 531 1.37 16.97 23.37
CA ALA A 531 0.27 16.83 24.32
C ALA A 531 -0.73 18.01 24.25
N ALA A 532 -0.24 19.21 23.98
CA ALA A 532 -1.10 20.39 23.79
C ALA A 532 -1.87 20.33 22.45
N ALA A 533 -1.22 19.83 21.40
CA ALA A 533 -1.83 19.70 20.06
C ALA A 533 -2.87 18.56 19.99
N TYR A 534 -2.60 17.44 20.66
CA TYR A 534 -3.38 16.20 20.55
C TYR A 534 -3.69 15.56 21.92
N PRO A 535 -4.43 16.27 22.81
CA PRO A 535 -4.66 15.80 24.18
C PRO A 535 -5.43 14.47 24.23
N GLY A 536 -6.33 14.20 23.29
CA GLY A 536 -7.08 12.95 23.23
C GLY A 536 -6.20 11.76 22.86
N VAL A 537 -5.17 11.96 22.03
CA VAL A 537 -4.16 10.92 21.74
C VAL A 537 -3.38 10.56 22.99
N VAL A 538 -2.94 11.57 23.76
CA VAL A 538 -2.16 11.35 25.00
C VAL A 538 -3.00 10.66 26.07
N THR A 539 -4.31 10.89 26.08
CA THR A 539 -5.26 10.22 26.99
C THR A 539 -5.87 8.94 26.40
N LEU A 540 -5.35 8.46 25.25
CA LEU A 540 -5.76 7.23 24.58
C LEU A 540 -7.28 7.19 24.30
N GLN A 541 -7.85 8.27 23.79
CA GLN A 541 -9.22 8.28 23.30
C GLN A 541 -9.27 7.62 21.92
N LEU A 542 -10.17 6.67 21.72
CA LEU A 542 -10.20 5.82 20.52
C LEU A 542 -10.38 6.62 19.22
N GLU A 543 -11.27 7.62 19.22
CA GLU A 543 -11.50 8.49 18.04
C GLU A 543 -10.27 9.34 17.70
N ASP A 544 -9.54 9.83 18.71
CA ASP A 544 -8.30 10.59 18.51
C ASP A 544 -7.16 9.70 17.98
N ILE A 545 -7.16 8.40 18.32
CA ILE A 545 -6.24 7.42 17.74
C ILE A 545 -6.54 7.21 16.26
N LEU A 546 -7.80 7.19 15.84
CA LEU A 546 -8.17 7.14 14.43
C LEU A 546 -7.56 8.33 13.66
N ASP A 547 -7.68 9.53 14.22
CA ASP A 547 -7.10 10.73 13.61
C ASP A 547 -5.57 10.69 13.60
N GLU A 548 -4.94 10.23 14.68
CA GLU A 548 -3.49 10.10 14.75
C GLU A 548 -2.96 9.07 13.76
N ARG A 549 -3.63 7.93 13.62
CA ARG A 549 -3.30 6.94 12.59
C ARG A 549 -3.45 7.55 11.18
N GLY A 550 -4.46 8.37 10.95
CA GLY A 550 -4.60 9.11 9.69
C GLY A 550 -3.40 10.01 9.41
N ARG A 551 -2.95 10.80 10.40
CA ARG A 551 -1.78 11.67 10.28
C ARG A 551 -0.49 10.88 10.04
N GLU A 552 -0.31 9.78 10.77
CA GLU A 552 0.91 8.96 10.69
C GLU A 552 1.00 8.19 9.37
N PHE A 553 -0.11 7.57 8.93
CA PHE A 553 -0.14 6.65 7.80
C PHE A 553 -0.82 7.22 6.54
N ALA A 554 -0.93 8.56 6.43
CA ALA A 554 -1.51 9.19 5.24
C ALA A 554 -0.92 8.60 3.95
N TRP A 555 -1.78 8.14 3.04
CA TRP A 555 -1.44 7.57 1.74
C TRP A 555 -0.59 6.27 1.77
N GLU A 556 -0.62 5.53 2.90
CA GLU A 556 0.02 4.21 3.04
C GLU A 556 -0.99 3.03 2.93
N CYS A 557 -2.14 3.23 2.32
CA CYS A 557 -3.19 2.21 2.13
C CYS A 557 -3.84 1.67 3.42
N VAL A 558 -3.68 2.35 4.54
CA VAL A 558 -4.20 1.90 5.86
C VAL A 558 -5.57 2.50 6.14
N ARG A 559 -5.78 3.76 5.74
CA ARG A 559 -6.88 4.62 6.17
C ARG A 559 -8.26 4.06 5.89
N ARG A 560 -8.48 3.51 4.68
CA ARG A 560 -9.79 2.94 4.31
C ARG A 560 -10.26 1.89 5.32
N ARG A 561 -9.41 0.93 5.66
CA ARG A 561 -9.77 -0.14 6.62
C ARG A 561 -9.94 0.40 8.03
N ASP A 562 -9.14 1.38 8.45
CA ASP A 562 -9.33 2.05 9.73
C ASP A 562 -10.71 2.73 9.80
N LEU A 563 -11.11 3.47 8.77
CA LEU A 563 -12.43 4.11 8.71
C LEU A 563 -13.59 3.09 8.78
N ILE A 564 -13.46 1.95 8.10
CA ILE A 564 -14.45 0.87 8.16
C ILE A 564 -14.55 0.33 9.59
N ARG A 565 -13.42 0.02 10.22
CA ARG A 565 -13.36 -0.52 11.59
C ARG A 565 -13.95 0.44 12.62
N PHE A 566 -13.80 1.73 12.42
CA PHE A 566 -14.35 2.78 13.28
C PHE A 566 -15.77 3.21 12.89
N GLY A 567 -16.37 2.62 11.83
CA GLY A 567 -17.71 2.98 11.35
C GLY A 567 -17.80 4.37 10.73
N LYS A 568 -16.65 4.93 10.28
CA LYS A 568 -16.56 6.28 9.70
C LYS A 568 -16.47 6.30 8.17
N PHE A 569 -16.34 5.16 7.53
CA PHE A 569 -16.10 5.06 6.09
C PHE A 569 -17.21 5.70 5.24
N ALA A 570 -18.46 5.52 5.63
CA ALA A 570 -19.62 6.12 4.94
C ALA A 570 -20.23 7.29 5.73
N ASP A 571 -19.49 7.88 6.67
CA ASP A 571 -19.97 9.00 7.49
C ASP A 571 -19.68 10.33 6.78
N SER A 572 -20.71 10.96 6.23
CA SER A 572 -20.61 12.25 5.50
C SER A 572 -20.16 13.43 6.38
N ASP A 573 -20.27 13.29 7.70
CA ASP A 573 -19.80 14.32 8.64
C ASP A 573 -18.30 14.15 8.95
N TYR A 574 -17.73 13.02 8.54
CA TYR A 574 -16.31 12.69 8.77
C TYR A 574 -15.51 12.59 7.47
N VAL A 575 -16.13 12.14 6.37
CA VAL A 575 -15.50 11.98 5.06
C VAL A 575 -16.13 12.97 4.08
N ASP A 576 -15.38 13.99 3.70
CA ASP A 576 -15.82 15.02 2.74
C ASP A 576 -16.35 14.40 1.44
N TYR A 577 -17.34 15.04 0.84
CA TYR A 577 -17.96 14.68 -0.45
C TYR A 577 -18.75 13.37 -0.46
N VAL A 578 -18.77 12.58 0.58
CA VAL A 578 -19.60 11.37 0.67
C VAL A 578 -21.04 11.78 0.96
N THR A 579 -21.96 11.40 0.06
CA THR A 579 -23.38 11.82 0.13
C THR A 579 -24.32 10.71 0.57
N ALA A 580 -23.89 9.46 0.53
CA ALA A 580 -24.74 8.30 0.80
C ALA A 580 -24.15 7.41 1.89
N LYS A 581 -24.88 7.29 3.01
CA LYS A 581 -24.53 6.38 4.13
C LYS A 581 -24.90 4.93 3.78
N GLN A 582 -24.18 4.32 2.85
CA GLN A 582 -24.47 2.97 2.35
C GLN A 582 -23.40 1.98 2.84
N LYS A 583 -23.71 1.22 3.88
CA LYS A 583 -22.79 0.27 4.51
C LYS A 583 -22.26 -0.79 3.54
N PHE A 584 -23.06 -1.26 2.58
CA PHE A 584 -22.63 -2.26 1.60
C PHE A 584 -21.39 -1.81 0.78
N ARG A 585 -21.12 -0.50 0.70
CA ARG A 585 -19.94 0.04 0.00
C ARG A 585 -18.62 -0.16 0.75
N GLU A 586 -18.65 -0.71 1.95
CA GLU A 586 -17.45 -1.22 2.63
C GLU A 586 -16.78 -2.33 1.84
N TRP A 587 -17.53 -3.02 0.97
CA TRP A 587 -17.02 -3.91 -0.06
C TRP A 587 -17.19 -3.29 -1.44
N PHE A 588 -16.23 -3.49 -2.32
CA PHE A 588 -16.37 -3.10 -3.72
C PHE A 588 -17.20 -4.13 -4.49
N PRO A 589 -17.82 -3.72 -5.60
CA PRO A 589 -18.53 -4.65 -6.46
C PRO A 589 -17.54 -5.59 -7.15
N ILE A 590 -17.90 -6.86 -7.27
CA ILE A 590 -17.13 -7.80 -8.09
C ILE A 590 -17.16 -7.30 -9.55
N PRO A 591 -16.00 -7.22 -10.23
CA PRO A 591 -15.94 -6.63 -11.57
C PRO A 591 -16.81 -7.38 -12.58
N TYR A 592 -17.46 -6.65 -13.48
CA TYR A 592 -18.32 -7.22 -14.53
C TYR A 592 -17.61 -8.33 -15.32
N SER A 593 -16.39 -8.05 -15.78
CA SER A 593 -15.59 -8.99 -16.59
C SER A 593 -15.22 -10.29 -15.87
N VAL A 594 -15.33 -10.29 -14.55
CA VAL A 594 -15.10 -11.47 -13.69
C VAL A 594 -16.39 -12.28 -13.58
N LEU A 595 -17.50 -11.61 -13.25
CA LEU A 595 -18.82 -12.27 -13.14
C LEU A 595 -19.27 -12.85 -14.48
N GLU A 596 -19.06 -12.11 -15.59
CA GLU A 596 -19.41 -12.56 -16.94
C GLU A 596 -18.75 -13.89 -17.30
N LYS A 597 -17.52 -14.11 -16.86
CA LYS A 597 -16.74 -15.32 -17.12
C LYS A 597 -16.98 -16.45 -16.11
N SER A 598 -17.74 -16.21 -15.06
CA SER A 598 -18.02 -17.26 -14.07
C SER A 598 -18.82 -18.39 -14.71
N LYS A 599 -18.52 -19.64 -14.32
CA LYS A 599 -19.25 -20.82 -14.80
C LYS A 599 -20.74 -20.70 -14.47
N ILE A 600 -21.56 -21.25 -15.33
CA ILE A 600 -22.99 -21.43 -15.09
C ILE A 600 -23.18 -22.81 -14.45
N ASN A 601 -23.94 -22.89 -13.38
CA ASN A 601 -24.37 -24.13 -12.78
C ASN A 601 -25.37 -24.79 -13.74
N GLU A 602 -25.02 -25.97 -14.26
CA GLU A 602 -25.83 -26.68 -15.26
C GLU A 602 -27.21 -27.13 -14.73
N GLU A 603 -27.32 -27.35 -13.41
CA GLU A 603 -28.56 -27.79 -12.76
C GLU A 603 -29.54 -26.62 -12.53
N THR A 604 -29.03 -25.46 -12.14
CA THR A 604 -29.88 -24.31 -11.77
C THR A 604 -29.97 -23.24 -12.86
N GLY A 605 -29.06 -23.27 -13.85
CA GLY A 605 -28.94 -22.22 -14.86
C GLY A 605 -28.40 -20.90 -14.34
N GLU A 606 -28.01 -20.83 -13.07
CA GLU A 606 -27.47 -19.64 -12.43
C GLU A 606 -25.95 -19.56 -12.53
N ARG A 607 -25.40 -18.33 -12.50
CA ARG A 607 -23.95 -18.13 -12.42
C ARG A 607 -23.42 -18.61 -11.06
N TYR A 608 -22.24 -19.21 -11.08
CA TYR A 608 -21.54 -19.67 -9.87
C TYR A 608 -21.20 -18.49 -8.94
N TRP A 609 -20.83 -17.36 -9.52
CA TRP A 609 -20.48 -16.16 -8.77
C TRP A 609 -21.58 -15.11 -8.94
N LYS A 610 -22.10 -14.65 -7.81
CA LYS A 610 -23.09 -13.59 -7.72
C LYS A 610 -22.44 -12.32 -7.17
N GLN A 611 -22.99 -11.17 -7.55
CA GLN A 611 -22.55 -9.86 -7.09
C GLN A 611 -22.64 -9.72 -5.56
N ASN A 612 -21.85 -8.82 -4.99
CA ASN A 612 -21.96 -8.44 -3.59
C ASN A 612 -23.32 -7.75 -3.33
N GLU A 613 -23.86 -7.99 -2.15
CA GLU A 613 -25.12 -7.42 -1.72
C GLU A 613 -25.09 -5.88 -1.85
N GLY A 614 -26.22 -5.30 -2.29
CA GLY A 614 -26.36 -3.85 -2.49
C GLY A 614 -25.93 -3.34 -3.87
N TYR A 615 -25.29 -4.19 -4.68
CA TYR A 615 -24.99 -3.89 -6.07
C TYR A 615 -25.87 -4.69 -7.03
N ASP A 616 -26.19 -4.09 -8.18
CA ASP A 616 -26.98 -4.77 -9.21
C ASP A 616 -26.18 -5.96 -9.79
N ASP A 617 -26.87 -7.07 -9.98
CA ASP A 617 -26.32 -8.19 -10.75
C ASP A 617 -26.10 -7.78 -12.21
N ILE A 618 -25.18 -8.48 -12.86
CA ILE A 618 -24.98 -8.27 -14.30
C ILE A 618 -26.17 -8.82 -15.09
N PRO A 619 -26.55 -8.15 -16.18
CA PRO A 619 -27.67 -8.60 -17.03
C PRO A 619 -27.50 -10.00 -17.58
#